data_8e876df1cacd9df94a8ab7352e23ef28
#
_entry.id   8e876df1cacd9df94a8ab7352e23ef28
#
_cell.length_a   1.000
_cell.length_b   1.000
_cell.length_c   1.000
_cell.angle_alpha   90.00
_cell.angle_beta   90.00
_cell.angle_gamma   90.00
#
_symmetry.space_group_name_H-M   'P 1'
#
loop_
_entity.id
_entity.type
_entity.pdbx_description
1 polymer ?
#
loop_
_entity_poly.entity_id
_entity_poly.type
_entity_poly.pdbx_seq_one_letter_code
_entity_poly.pdbx_strand_id
1 'polypeptide(L)'
;MLKFVIYLSSRVQLMGKKAYIIGMGPAGLASALALLAKGYSVELIDRRSEDDVFSRKQGVFLKDDTIRDFFALSQLASKGYSLEFKDNFICKLIRPIDESNLQLSAEDQLDLAFFELIEKERTVIPIAELQRYQHSKLKYIYDKDGFTFQDEEDPYTVKFNNAEQQLIFHLGDTQIVKVDAENQELTLDHNGSIQNHSFDLLVDASGKTSKSFTQLWNSQNPEFAIGYEKLDNPDHNAFGVMYLSINNPPLAMIANPVLSPIEGTSFIPLDKITPLKAMGWTHDYPPLIYLKYSKKNGAVYLTGEIPESILKDNNKKELKQWFDLVLQLLFNNTDFKTSAPGLASVFKTDIEIADKFALLLPKGGVFCLVGDALMSANFLLGCGISNALDDANQLPDMVDNQFSHREAEAYRNLRYLDYKDDWLSFREHIALRLKSLQLEKQLDLSMQELELKQRELENIQQQCSFY
;
A
#
# COMPACT_ATOMS: atom_id res chain seq x y z
N MET A 1 -21.24 -7.13 -0.08
CA MET A 1 -21.55 -6.92 1.36
C MET A 1 -21.46 -8.26 2.08
N LEU A 2 -20.22 -8.77 2.25
CA LEU A 2 -19.94 -9.99 3.03
C LEU A 2 -19.83 -9.60 4.50
N LYS A 3 -20.75 -10.07 5.30
CA LYS A 3 -20.72 -9.92 6.76
C LYS A 3 -19.55 -10.73 7.30
N PHE A 4 -18.47 -10.06 7.71
CA PHE A 4 -17.49 -10.63 8.61
C PHE A 4 -18.13 -10.79 9.99
N VAL A 5 -18.82 -11.91 10.18
CA VAL A 5 -19.13 -12.40 11.51
C VAL A 5 -18.05 -13.43 11.80
N ILE A 6 -17.09 -13.07 12.65
CA ILE A 6 -16.21 -14.08 13.26
C ILE A 6 -17.12 -14.97 14.10
N TYR A 7 -17.58 -16.06 13.49
CA TYR A 7 -18.22 -17.14 14.23
C TYR A 7 -17.14 -17.80 15.09
N LEU A 8 -17.16 -17.50 16.35
CA LEU A 8 -16.59 -18.34 17.41
C LEU A 8 -17.41 -19.63 17.49
N SER A 9 -17.49 -20.40 16.39
CA SER A 9 -18.15 -21.69 16.39
C SER A 9 -17.10 -22.78 16.17
N SER A 10 -16.98 -23.62 17.19
CA SER A 10 -16.21 -24.85 17.25
C SER A 10 -14.69 -24.68 17.08
N ARG A 11 -14.00 -24.51 18.20
CA ARG A 11 -12.58 -24.87 18.37
C ARG A 11 -12.42 -26.36 18.05
N VAL A 12 -12.39 -26.73 16.78
CA VAL A 12 -11.70 -27.95 16.38
C VAL A 12 -10.22 -27.62 16.55
N GLN A 13 -9.58 -28.31 17.47
CA GLN A 13 -8.17 -28.18 17.80
C GLN A 13 -7.30 -28.29 16.54
N LEU A 14 -6.90 -27.15 15.98
CA LEU A 14 -5.76 -27.04 15.07
C LEU A 14 -4.45 -26.91 15.85
N MET A 15 -4.45 -27.39 17.09
CA MET A 15 -3.31 -27.33 18.00
C MET A 15 -2.11 -28.06 17.38
N GLY A 16 -1.03 -27.32 17.20
CA GLY A 16 0.25 -27.83 16.71
C GLY A 16 0.58 -27.56 15.25
N LYS A 17 -0.31 -26.94 14.44
CA LYS A 17 0.03 -26.56 13.06
C LYS A 17 0.99 -25.38 13.04
N LYS A 18 2.01 -25.46 12.17
CA LYS A 18 3.05 -24.43 12.03
C LYS A 18 2.93 -23.70 10.72
N ALA A 19 2.90 -22.37 10.80
CA ALA A 19 2.91 -21.48 9.66
C ALA A 19 4.20 -20.65 9.62
N TYR A 20 4.87 -20.64 8.48
CA TYR A 20 5.99 -19.76 8.20
C TYR A 20 5.55 -18.67 7.23
N ILE A 21 5.81 -17.40 7.58
CA ILE A 21 5.44 -16.24 6.78
C ILE A 21 6.72 -15.52 6.37
N ILE A 22 6.92 -15.37 5.06
CA ILE A 22 8.10 -14.75 4.49
C ILE A 22 7.81 -13.30 4.18
N GLY A 23 8.38 -12.40 4.94
CA GLY A 23 8.21 -10.95 4.83
C GLY A 23 7.34 -10.35 5.93
N MET A 24 7.88 -9.34 6.62
CA MET A 24 7.21 -8.60 7.69
C MET A 24 6.66 -7.26 7.18
N GLY A 25 6.11 -7.30 5.95
CA GLY A 25 5.30 -6.22 5.40
C GLY A 25 3.88 -6.24 5.98
N PRO A 26 3.00 -5.27 5.59
CA PRO A 26 1.62 -5.25 6.05
C PRO A 26 0.85 -6.56 5.78
N ALA A 27 1.09 -7.20 4.62
CA ALA A 27 0.50 -8.49 4.28
C ALA A 27 0.95 -9.60 5.25
N GLY A 28 2.25 -9.69 5.53
CA GLY A 28 2.79 -10.71 6.43
C GLY A 28 2.34 -10.54 7.88
N LEU A 29 2.31 -9.32 8.39
CA LEU A 29 1.82 -9.02 9.74
C LEU A 29 0.31 -9.30 9.85
N ALA A 30 -0.48 -8.96 8.83
CA ALA A 30 -1.91 -9.30 8.80
C ALA A 30 -2.13 -10.82 8.74
N SER A 31 -1.34 -11.54 7.91
CA SER A 31 -1.39 -13.00 7.84
C SER A 31 -1.08 -13.64 9.19
N ALA A 32 -0.09 -13.11 9.90
CA ALA A 32 0.24 -13.60 11.24
C ALA A 32 -0.93 -13.42 12.22
N LEU A 33 -1.56 -12.23 12.22
CA LEU A 33 -2.74 -11.96 13.04
C LEU A 33 -3.88 -12.95 12.74
N ALA A 34 -4.19 -13.15 11.46
CA ALA A 34 -5.26 -14.03 11.02
C ALA A 34 -5.00 -15.50 11.38
N LEU A 35 -3.78 -15.99 11.18
CA LEU A 35 -3.39 -17.38 11.46
C LEU A 35 -3.28 -17.68 12.95
N LEU A 36 -2.74 -16.73 13.74
CA LEU A 36 -2.72 -16.88 15.18
C LEU A 36 -4.13 -16.96 15.78
N ALA A 37 -5.07 -16.14 15.26
CA ALA A 37 -6.49 -16.20 15.65
C ALA A 37 -7.12 -17.58 15.42
N LYS A 38 -6.59 -18.35 14.47
CA LYS A 38 -7.02 -19.73 14.17
C LYS A 38 -6.24 -20.81 14.89
N GLY A 39 -5.27 -20.44 15.73
CA GLY A 39 -4.52 -21.37 16.57
C GLY A 39 -3.23 -21.93 15.96
N TYR A 40 -2.75 -21.36 14.86
CA TYR A 40 -1.43 -21.70 14.31
C TYR A 40 -0.30 -21.17 15.22
N SER A 41 0.79 -21.93 15.33
CA SER A 41 2.08 -21.35 15.68
C SER A 41 2.65 -20.67 14.46
N VAL A 42 3.12 -19.43 14.60
CA VAL A 42 3.55 -18.58 13.47
C VAL A 42 5.00 -18.18 13.65
N GLU A 43 5.80 -18.36 12.60
CA GLU A 43 7.14 -17.83 12.50
C GLU A 43 7.23 -16.85 11.32
N LEU A 44 7.54 -15.58 11.61
CA LEU A 44 7.76 -14.54 10.60
C LEU A 44 9.25 -14.42 10.31
N ILE A 45 9.59 -14.41 9.02
CA ILE A 45 10.97 -14.31 8.56
C ILE A 45 11.11 -13.06 7.69
N ASP A 46 11.99 -12.13 8.08
CA ASP A 46 12.34 -10.98 7.25
C ASP A 46 13.87 -10.76 7.28
N ARG A 47 14.46 -10.58 6.09
CA ARG A 47 15.90 -10.31 5.96
C ARG A 47 16.33 -8.94 6.48
N ARG A 48 15.38 -8.05 6.73
CA ARG A 48 15.64 -6.72 7.29
C ARG A 48 15.68 -6.78 8.80
N SER A 49 16.47 -5.90 9.40
CA SER A 49 16.40 -5.65 10.83
C SER A 49 15.03 -5.06 11.23
N GLU A 50 14.70 -5.08 12.49
CA GLU A 50 13.48 -4.46 13.00
C GLU A 50 13.42 -2.97 12.67
N ASP A 51 14.53 -2.26 12.85
CA ASP A 51 14.65 -0.84 12.51
C ASP A 51 14.38 -0.58 11.04
N ASP A 52 14.89 -1.43 10.14
CA ASP A 52 14.67 -1.30 8.70
C ASP A 52 13.21 -1.56 8.31
N VAL A 53 12.55 -2.53 8.94
CA VAL A 53 11.14 -2.84 8.72
C VAL A 53 10.27 -1.63 9.04
N PHE A 54 10.52 -0.97 10.19
CA PHE A 54 9.74 0.15 10.68
C PHE A 54 10.27 1.54 10.26
N SER A 55 11.26 1.62 9.37
CA SER A 55 11.81 2.89 8.89
C SER A 55 11.16 3.43 7.62
N ARG A 56 10.29 2.67 6.96
CA ARG A 56 9.70 3.00 5.65
C ARG A 56 8.79 4.22 5.72
N LYS A 57 9.11 5.25 4.94
CA LYS A 57 8.40 6.54 4.91
C LYS A 57 7.37 6.67 3.79
N GLN A 58 7.22 5.64 2.93
CA GLN A 58 6.21 5.67 1.88
C GLN A 58 4.82 5.79 2.51
N GLY A 59 4.03 6.72 1.96
CA GLY A 59 2.62 6.83 2.33
C GLY A 59 1.80 5.71 1.71
N VAL A 60 0.86 5.19 2.47
CA VAL A 60 -0.14 4.25 1.99
C VAL A 60 -1.52 4.84 2.23
N PHE A 61 -2.39 4.64 1.25
CA PHE A 61 -3.78 5.01 1.35
C PHE A 61 -4.57 3.85 1.95
N LEU A 62 -5.34 4.12 2.99
CA LEU A 62 -6.28 3.17 3.57
C LEU A 62 -7.69 3.53 3.07
N LYS A 63 -8.29 2.63 2.31
CA LYS A 63 -9.69 2.77 1.86
C LYS A 63 -10.63 2.71 3.06
N ASP A 64 -11.82 3.28 2.92
CA ASP A 64 -12.82 3.35 3.99
C ASP A 64 -13.32 1.97 4.45
N ASP A 65 -13.46 1.01 3.54
CA ASP A 65 -13.76 -0.39 3.84
C ASP A 65 -12.66 -1.02 4.70
N THR A 66 -11.39 -0.85 4.32
CA THR A 66 -10.25 -1.33 5.10
C THR A 66 -10.22 -0.75 6.51
N ILE A 67 -10.48 0.57 6.65
CA ILE A 67 -10.52 1.21 7.98
C ILE A 67 -11.70 0.69 8.79
N ARG A 68 -12.86 0.46 8.16
CA ARG A 68 -14.03 -0.14 8.82
C ARG A 68 -13.75 -1.55 9.31
N ASP A 69 -12.99 -2.33 8.54
CA ASP A 69 -12.59 -3.68 8.93
C ASP A 69 -11.65 -3.65 10.14
N PHE A 70 -10.66 -2.76 10.17
CA PHE A 70 -9.84 -2.55 11.36
C PHE A 70 -10.68 -2.13 12.58
N PHE A 71 -11.65 -1.22 12.37
CA PHE A 71 -12.53 -0.78 13.45
C PHE A 71 -13.44 -1.91 13.94
N ALA A 72 -13.94 -2.76 13.05
CA ALA A 72 -14.76 -3.92 13.42
C ALA A 72 -14.00 -4.93 14.29
N LEU A 73 -12.65 -4.95 14.16
CA LEU A 73 -11.78 -5.78 15.00
C LEU A 73 -11.43 -5.12 16.34
N SER A 74 -11.80 -3.84 16.55
CA SER A 74 -11.57 -3.11 17.79
C SER A 74 -12.79 -3.19 18.73
N GLN A 75 -12.53 -3.04 20.03
CA GLN A 75 -13.60 -2.97 21.02
C GLN A 75 -14.15 -1.54 21.22
N LEU A 76 -13.60 -0.56 20.52
CA LEU A 76 -13.97 0.85 20.67
C LEU A 76 -15.44 1.12 20.34
N ALA A 77 -16.01 0.40 19.35
CA ALA A 77 -17.44 0.55 19.00
C ALA A 77 -18.37 0.24 20.16
N SER A 78 -18.07 -0.81 20.94
CA SER A 78 -18.87 -1.17 22.13
C SER A 78 -18.76 -0.15 23.26
N LYS A 79 -17.75 0.73 23.21
CA LYS A 79 -17.50 1.83 24.15
C LYS A 79 -18.02 3.18 23.67
N GLY A 80 -18.82 3.20 22.59
CA GLY A 80 -19.47 4.38 22.07
C GLY A 80 -18.66 5.22 21.08
N TYR A 81 -17.50 4.73 20.63
CA TYR A 81 -16.78 5.34 19.52
C TYR A 81 -17.43 4.93 18.20
N SER A 82 -17.35 5.80 17.18
CA SER A 82 -17.80 5.49 15.82
C SER A 82 -16.91 6.19 14.79
N LEU A 83 -17.00 5.74 13.52
CA LEU A 83 -16.28 6.36 12.40
C LEU A 83 -17.25 7.02 11.45
N GLU A 84 -16.98 8.28 11.10
CA GLU A 84 -17.64 9.03 10.05
C GLU A 84 -16.67 9.25 8.91
N PHE A 85 -17.06 8.91 7.67
CA PHE A 85 -16.26 9.18 6.48
C PHE A 85 -16.82 10.41 5.77
N LYS A 86 -15.92 11.34 5.49
CA LYS A 86 -16.16 12.57 4.73
C LYS A 86 -15.18 12.59 3.60
N ASP A 87 -15.62 12.58 2.37
CA ASP A 87 -14.76 12.47 1.21
C ASP A 87 -13.94 11.14 1.19
N ASN A 88 -13.25 10.85 0.10
CA ASN A 88 -12.50 9.58 -0.04
C ASN A 88 -11.22 9.50 0.81
N PHE A 89 -10.82 10.59 1.48
CA PHE A 89 -9.53 10.69 2.20
C PHE A 89 -9.66 11.13 3.67
N ILE A 90 -10.85 11.22 4.21
CA ILE A 90 -11.05 11.69 5.57
C ILE A 90 -11.94 10.72 6.34
N CYS A 91 -11.32 10.07 7.33
CA CYS A 91 -12.03 9.38 8.38
C CYS A 91 -12.05 10.30 9.61
N LYS A 92 -13.21 10.44 10.24
CA LYS A 92 -13.36 11.17 11.49
C LYS A 92 -13.75 10.19 12.60
N LEU A 93 -12.99 10.21 13.67
CA LEU A 93 -13.30 9.45 14.87
C LEU A 93 -14.27 10.27 15.74
N ILE A 94 -15.48 9.75 15.92
CA ILE A 94 -16.48 10.30 16.83
C ILE A 94 -16.29 9.66 18.18
N ARG A 95 -16.09 10.51 19.20
CA ARG A 95 -15.86 10.09 20.58
C ARG A 95 -17.16 10.06 21.38
N PRO A 96 -17.30 9.17 22.37
CA PRO A 96 -18.44 9.18 23.28
C PRO A 96 -18.45 10.48 24.11
N ILE A 97 -19.65 10.90 24.53
CA ILE A 97 -19.86 12.16 25.30
C ILE A 97 -19.10 12.12 26.63
N ASP A 98 -18.99 10.96 27.24
CA ASP A 98 -18.40 10.77 28.58
C ASP A 98 -17.10 9.95 28.51
N GLU A 99 -16.20 10.34 27.62
CA GLU A 99 -14.92 9.66 27.36
C GLU A 99 -14.04 9.57 28.62
N SER A 100 -14.09 10.59 29.49
CA SER A 100 -13.25 10.68 30.69
C SER A 100 -13.50 9.58 31.73
N ASN A 101 -14.67 8.95 31.69
CA ASN A 101 -15.08 7.88 32.61
C ASN A 101 -14.87 6.48 32.03
N LEU A 102 -14.39 6.36 30.78
CA LEU A 102 -14.15 5.07 30.16
C LEU A 102 -12.79 4.48 30.57
N GLN A 103 -12.82 3.26 31.08
CA GLN A 103 -11.60 2.47 31.26
C GLN A 103 -11.25 1.79 29.94
N LEU A 104 -10.21 2.29 29.29
CA LEU A 104 -9.66 1.72 28.06
C LEU A 104 -8.55 0.71 28.42
N SER A 105 -8.64 -0.50 27.85
CA SER A 105 -7.55 -1.48 27.91
C SER A 105 -6.34 -0.99 27.09
N ALA A 106 -5.21 -1.64 27.23
CA ALA A 106 -4.02 -1.33 26.41
C ALA A 106 -4.30 -1.52 24.90
N GLU A 107 -5.11 -2.53 24.55
CA GLU A 107 -5.56 -2.75 23.19
C GLU A 107 -6.45 -1.63 22.69
N ASP A 108 -7.43 -1.17 23.49
CA ASP A 108 -8.28 -0.03 23.11
C ASP A 108 -7.47 1.25 22.90
N GLN A 109 -6.45 1.47 23.74
CA GLN A 109 -5.55 2.63 23.61
C GLN A 109 -4.72 2.55 22.32
N LEU A 110 -4.27 1.36 21.94
CA LEU A 110 -3.57 1.14 20.69
C LEU A 110 -4.48 1.42 19.48
N ASP A 111 -5.69 0.87 19.50
CA ASP A 111 -6.68 1.10 18.44
C ASP A 111 -7.07 2.58 18.35
N LEU A 112 -7.29 3.24 19.49
CA LEU A 112 -7.60 4.66 19.54
C LEU A 112 -6.47 5.50 18.92
N ALA A 113 -5.22 5.25 19.33
CA ALA A 113 -4.07 5.95 18.77
C ALA A 113 -3.93 5.75 17.25
N PHE A 114 -4.24 4.55 16.74
CA PHE A 114 -4.23 4.27 15.31
C PHE A 114 -5.32 5.03 14.55
N PHE A 115 -6.56 5.07 15.06
CA PHE A 115 -7.65 5.82 14.42
C PHE A 115 -7.44 7.34 14.52
N GLU A 116 -6.87 7.84 15.61
CA GLU A 116 -6.44 9.24 15.71
C GLU A 116 -5.35 9.59 14.69
N LEU A 117 -4.44 8.67 14.43
CA LEU A 117 -3.43 8.84 13.38
C LEU A 117 -4.09 8.90 12.00
N ILE A 118 -5.04 7.99 11.70
CA ILE A 118 -5.76 7.98 10.43
C ILE A 118 -6.54 9.29 10.23
N GLU A 119 -7.26 9.76 11.25
CA GLU A 119 -7.99 11.03 11.22
C GLU A 119 -7.05 12.20 10.94
N LYS A 120 -5.97 12.30 11.70
CA LYS A 120 -4.98 13.36 11.58
C LYS A 120 -4.27 13.36 10.23
N GLU A 121 -3.94 12.20 9.73
CA GLU A 121 -3.22 11.99 8.47
C GLU A 121 -4.16 11.82 7.26
N ARG A 122 -5.48 11.98 7.44
CA ARG A 122 -6.50 11.89 6.39
C ARG A 122 -6.41 10.59 5.59
N THR A 123 -6.38 9.46 6.28
CA THR A 123 -6.30 8.10 5.72
C THR A 123 -5.02 7.75 4.94
N VAL A 124 -4.09 8.69 4.77
CA VAL A 124 -2.80 8.45 4.12
C VAL A 124 -1.70 8.46 5.16
N ILE A 125 -1.30 7.29 5.62
CA ILE A 125 -0.32 7.13 6.70
C ILE A 125 1.01 6.58 6.18
N PRO A 126 2.13 6.81 6.88
CA PRO A 126 3.36 6.09 6.59
C PRO A 126 3.16 4.58 6.76
N ILE A 127 3.66 3.79 5.82
CA ILE A 127 3.54 2.32 5.88
C ILE A 127 4.15 1.76 7.18
N ALA A 128 5.19 2.39 7.69
CA ALA A 128 5.81 2.02 8.97
C ALA A 128 4.84 2.14 10.15
N GLU A 129 3.94 3.11 10.14
CA GLU A 129 2.94 3.27 11.22
C GLU A 129 1.89 2.17 11.19
N LEU A 130 1.45 1.77 9.99
CA LEU A 130 0.59 0.61 9.83
C LEU A 130 1.27 -0.67 10.33
N GLN A 131 2.55 -0.86 9.96
CA GLN A 131 3.32 -2.01 10.40
C GLN A 131 3.53 -2.03 11.92
N ARG A 132 3.84 -0.87 12.54
CA ARG A 132 3.94 -0.75 14.00
C ARG A 132 2.62 -1.07 14.69
N TYR A 133 1.51 -0.57 14.17
CA TYR A 133 0.19 -0.91 14.70
C TYR A 133 -0.06 -2.41 14.64
N GLN A 134 0.13 -3.06 13.49
CA GLN A 134 -0.08 -4.49 13.32
C GLN A 134 0.88 -5.31 14.23
N HIS A 135 2.15 -4.93 14.30
CA HIS A 135 3.13 -5.58 15.19
C HIS A 135 2.77 -5.43 16.67
N SER A 136 2.32 -4.24 17.07
CA SER A 136 1.84 -4.02 18.43
C SER A 136 0.58 -4.84 18.72
N LYS A 137 -0.34 -4.94 17.76
CA LYS A 137 -1.50 -5.84 17.87
C LYS A 137 -1.07 -7.28 18.07
N LEU A 138 -0.11 -7.79 17.31
CA LEU A 138 0.46 -9.13 17.51
C LEU A 138 0.98 -9.32 18.93
N LYS A 139 1.55 -8.28 19.53
CA LYS A 139 2.05 -8.31 20.92
C LYS A 139 0.94 -8.19 21.99
N TYR A 140 -0.21 -7.60 21.69
CA TYR A 140 -1.23 -7.24 22.71
C TYR A 140 -2.58 -7.95 22.58
N ILE A 141 -3.02 -8.37 21.38
CA ILE A 141 -4.39 -8.89 21.18
C ILE A 141 -4.69 -10.14 22.00
N TYR A 142 -3.69 -10.91 22.30
CA TYR A 142 -3.86 -12.21 22.93
C TYR A 142 -3.66 -12.20 24.45
N ASP A 143 -3.56 -11.03 25.06
CA ASP A 143 -3.44 -10.88 26.51
C ASP A 143 -4.64 -11.45 27.28
N LYS A 144 -5.79 -11.58 26.65
CA LYS A 144 -6.99 -12.22 27.24
C LYS A 144 -6.86 -13.70 27.47
N ASP A 145 -6.03 -14.39 26.67
CA ASP A 145 -5.76 -15.81 26.79
C ASP A 145 -4.39 -16.11 27.42
N GLY A 146 -3.74 -15.07 27.98
CA GLY A 146 -2.52 -15.15 28.77
C GLY A 146 -1.24 -15.24 27.96
N PHE A 147 -0.90 -14.15 27.27
CA PHE A 147 0.47 -13.98 26.80
C PHE A 147 1.40 -13.74 27.98
N THR A 148 2.44 -14.51 28.04
CA THR A 148 3.64 -14.11 28.78
C THR A 148 4.70 -13.78 27.74
N PHE A 149 5.13 -12.51 27.70
CA PHE A 149 6.41 -12.19 27.08
C PHE A 149 7.47 -12.98 27.85
N GLN A 150 8.13 -13.91 27.18
CA GLN A 150 9.28 -14.52 27.79
C GLN A 150 10.48 -13.62 27.59
N ASP A 151 11.01 -13.26 28.73
CA ASP A 151 12.36 -12.80 29.03
C ASP A 151 13.01 -11.75 28.11
N GLU A 152 13.68 -10.84 28.79
CA GLU A 152 14.59 -9.84 28.21
C GLU A 152 15.72 -10.45 27.34
N GLU A 153 15.91 -11.78 27.39
CA GLU A 153 16.93 -12.51 26.63
C GLU A 153 16.52 -12.84 25.18
N ASP A 154 15.23 -12.92 24.85
CA ASP A 154 14.74 -13.14 23.48
C ASP A 154 13.48 -12.29 23.20
N PRO A 155 13.65 -11.01 22.79
CA PRO A 155 12.55 -10.10 22.54
C PRO A 155 11.67 -10.48 21.34
N TYR A 156 12.08 -11.47 20.55
CA TYR A 156 11.41 -11.88 19.32
C TYR A 156 10.50 -13.09 19.49
N THR A 157 10.57 -13.79 20.61
CA THR A 157 9.71 -14.94 20.87
C THR A 157 8.59 -14.58 21.82
N VAL A 158 7.34 -14.77 21.38
CA VAL A 158 6.14 -14.63 22.18
C VAL A 158 5.57 -16.03 22.43
N LYS A 159 5.45 -16.45 23.69
CA LYS A 159 4.83 -17.72 24.05
C LYS A 159 3.43 -17.49 24.58
N PHE A 160 2.52 -18.33 24.19
CA PHE A 160 1.14 -18.32 24.65
C PHE A 160 0.96 -19.27 25.82
N ASN A 161 -0.01 -19.01 26.70
CA ASN A 161 -0.25 -19.85 27.89
C ASN A 161 -0.72 -21.27 27.57
N ASN A 162 -1.26 -21.51 26.39
CA ASN A 162 -1.33 -22.87 25.90
C ASN A 162 0.06 -23.21 25.35
N ALA A 163 0.78 -24.10 25.95
CA ALA A 163 2.18 -24.43 25.68
C ALA A 163 2.50 -24.86 24.23
N GLU A 164 1.53 -24.89 23.33
CA GLU A 164 1.62 -25.42 21.97
C GLU A 164 1.62 -24.34 20.89
N GLN A 165 1.17 -23.11 21.20
CA GLN A 165 1.14 -22.02 20.24
C GLN A 165 2.31 -21.05 20.47
N GLN A 166 2.98 -20.63 19.40
CA GLN A 166 4.13 -19.73 19.46
C GLN A 166 4.05 -18.67 18.37
N LEU A 167 4.63 -17.50 18.63
CA LEU A 167 4.93 -16.48 17.65
C LEU A 167 6.42 -16.14 17.73
N ILE A 168 7.14 -16.34 16.63
CA ILE A 168 8.58 -16.11 16.56
C ILE A 168 8.89 -15.14 15.43
N PHE A 169 9.77 -14.18 15.65
CA PHE A 169 10.27 -13.26 14.65
C PHE A 169 11.74 -13.56 14.35
N HIS A 170 12.04 -13.93 13.12
CA HIS A 170 13.39 -14.08 12.60
C HIS A 170 13.74 -12.86 11.75
N LEU A 171 14.50 -11.93 12.29
CA LEU A 171 14.82 -10.65 11.65
C LEU A 171 16.33 -10.51 11.39
N GLY A 172 16.66 -9.82 10.29
CA GLY A 172 18.02 -9.44 9.94
C GLY A 172 18.89 -10.61 9.50
N ASP A 173 19.47 -11.30 10.47
CA ASP A 173 20.52 -12.30 10.24
C ASP A 173 20.00 -13.69 9.84
N THR A 174 18.70 -13.82 9.59
CA THR A 174 18.09 -15.08 9.16
C THR A 174 17.84 -15.09 7.66
N GLN A 175 18.37 -16.12 6.99
CA GLN A 175 18.19 -16.32 5.54
C GLN A 175 17.55 -17.68 5.27
N ILE A 176 16.65 -17.71 4.29
CA ILE A 176 16.11 -18.97 3.78
C ILE A 176 17.08 -19.48 2.72
N VAL A 177 17.69 -20.63 2.97
CA VAL A 177 18.67 -21.24 2.04
C VAL A 177 18.08 -22.38 1.22
N LYS A 178 17.04 -23.05 1.75
CA LYS A 178 16.37 -24.13 1.04
C LYS A 178 14.89 -24.20 1.39
N VAL A 179 14.07 -24.53 0.39
CA VAL A 179 12.66 -24.87 0.54
C VAL A 179 12.39 -26.17 -0.21
N ASP A 180 11.82 -27.15 0.47
CA ASP A 180 11.54 -28.47 -0.07
C ASP A 180 10.01 -28.68 0.01
N ALA A 181 9.34 -28.56 -1.13
CA ALA A 181 7.89 -28.71 -1.23
C ALA A 181 7.43 -30.15 -0.98
N GLU A 182 8.19 -31.16 -1.43
CA GLU A 182 7.86 -32.58 -1.26
C GLU A 182 7.93 -32.98 0.22
N ASN A 183 8.96 -32.50 0.92
CA ASN A 183 9.15 -32.81 2.33
C ASN A 183 8.49 -31.82 3.27
N GLN A 184 8.01 -30.66 2.75
CA GLN A 184 7.46 -29.56 3.51
C GLN A 184 8.46 -29.08 4.58
N GLU A 185 9.70 -28.88 4.13
CA GLU A 185 10.80 -28.43 4.96
C GLU A 185 11.36 -27.09 4.48
N LEU A 186 11.66 -26.22 5.43
CA LEU A 186 12.31 -24.95 5.24
C LEU A 186 13.67 -24.99 5.95
N THR A 187 14.76 -24.67 5.25
CA THR A 187 16.08 -24.56 5.86
C THR A 187 16.43 -23.10 6.07
N LEU A 188 16.65 -22.74 7.33
CA LEU A 188 17.06 -21.41 7.75
C LEU A 188 18.55 -21.42 8.09
N ASP A 189 19.26 -20.39 7.65
CA ASP A 189 20.59 -20.05 8.12
C ASP A 189 20.48 -18.83 9.03
N HIS A 190 20.81 -19.04 10.29
CA HIS A 190 20.89 -17.96 11.28
C HIS A 190 22.36 -17.80 11.70
N ASN A 191 23.02 -16.78 11.15
CA ASN A 191 24.44 -16.48 11.42
C ASN A 191 25.39 -17.70 11.25
N GLY A 192 25.18 -18.51 10.22
CA GLY A 192 25.97 -19.73 9.96
C GLY A 192 25.45 -20.98 10.70
N SER A 193 24.41 -20.86 11.49
CA SER A 193 23.71 -22.01 12.10
C SER A 193 22.55 -22.44 11.21
N ILE A 194 22.69 -23.60 10.57
CA ILE A 194 21.69 -24.14 9.65
C ILE A 194 20.71 -25.01 10.41
N GLN A 195 19.40 -24.72 10.27
CA GLN A 195 18.32 -25.46 10.92
C GLN A 195 17.23 -25.82 9.90
N ASN A 196 16.70 -27.03 10.01
CA ASN A 196 15.58 -27.50 9.20
C ASN A 196 14.30 -27.44 10.04
N HIS A 197 13.27 -26.86 9.43
CA HIS A 197 11.96 -26.67 10.03
C HIS A 197 10.89 -27.31 9.14
N SER A 198 10.01 -28.11 9.71
CA SER A 198 8.80 -28.59 9.00
C SER A 198 7.70 -27.56 9.10
N PHE A 199 6.88 -27.44 8.06
CA PHE A 199 5.74 -26.53 8.02
C PHE A 199 4.45 -27.23 7.52
N ASP A 200 3.32 -26.76 8.05
CA ASP A 200 2.00 -27.08 7.53
C ASP A 200 1.51 -26.01 6.54
N LEU A 201 1.95 -24.77 6.76
CA LEU A 201 1.63 -23.64 5.91
C LEU A 201 2.87 -22.78 5.68
N LEU A 202 3.12 -22.43 4.43
CA LEU A 202 4.14 -21.47 4.03
C LEU A 202 3.48 -20.32 3.27
N VAL A 203 3.70 -19.09 3.72
CA VAL A 203 3.09 -17.89 3.13
C VAL A 203 4.18 -16.99 2.57
N ASP A 204 4.14 -16.72 1.26
CA ASP A 204 4.96 -15.70 0.64
C ASP A 204 4.27 -14.33 0.72
N ALA A 205 4.71 -13.50 1.64
CA ALA A 205 4.36 -12.10 1.82
C ALA A 205 5.55 -11.17 1.54
N SER A 206 6.55 -11.65 0.82
CA SER A 206 7.82 -10.95 0.61
C SER A 206 7.71 -9.73 -0.32
N GLY A 207 6.58 -9.57 -1.00
CA GLY A 207 6.28 -8.45 -1.88
C GLY A 207 6.98 -8.55 -3.24
N LYS A 208 6.77 -7.52 -4.07
CA LYS A 208 7.24 -7.51 -5.47
C LYS A 208 8.74 -7.41 -5.63
N THR A 209 9.39 -6.52 -4.90
CA THR A 209 10.82 -6.20 -5.07
C THR A 209 11.73 -7.36 -4.69
N SER A 210 11.21 -8.28 -3.95
CA SER A 210 11.94 -9.43 -3.48
C SER A 210 11.48 -10.74 -4.06
N LYS A 211 10.70 -10.82 -5.13
CA LYS A 211 10.36 -12.11 -5.78
C LYS A 211 11.48 -13.17 -5.68
N SER A 212 12.53 -12.78 -4.96
CA SER A 212 13.63 -13.63 -4.52
C SER A 212 13.15 -14.89 -3.83
N PHE A 213 12.05 -14.83 -3.03
CA PHE A 213 11.52 -16.03 -2.42
C PHE A 213 10.77 -16.90 -3.43
N THR A 214 9.85 -16.32 -4.24
CA THR A 214 9.21 -17.08 -5.32
C THR A 214 10.23 -17.62 -6.33
N GLN A 215 11.30 -16.88 -6.64
CA GLN A 215 12.39 -17.37 -7.50
C GLN A 215 13.13 -18.54 -6.87
N LEU A 216 13.46 -18.45 -5.58
CA LEU A 216 14.07 -19.55 -4.83
C LEU A 216 13.15 -20.77 -4.83
N TRP A 217 11.85 -20.56 -4.51
CA TRP A 217 10.82 -21.59 -4.57
C TRP A 217 10.80 -22.28 -5.93
N ASN A 218 10.66 -21.54 -7.02
CA ASN A 218 10.57 -22.07 -8.38
C ASN A 218 11.84 -22.83 -8.80
N SER A 219 13.02 -22.35 -8.38
CA SER A 219 14.28 -22.99 -8.72
C SER A 219 14.48 -24.33 -8.02
N GLN A 220 13.92 -24.48 -6.84
CA GLN A 220 14.07 -25.68 -6.01
C GLN A 220 12.88 -26.65 -6.16
N ASN A 221 11.73 -26.14 -6.59
CA ASN A 221 10.49 -26.90 -6.71
C ASN A 221 9.82 -26.66 -8.08
N PRO A 222 10.45 -27.08 -9.19
CA PRO A 222 9.96 -26.77 -10.54
C PRO A 222 8.56 -27.36 -10.84
N GLU A 223 8.17 -28.48 -10.21
CA GLU A 223 6.84 -29.08 -10.34
C GLU A 223 5.74 -28.24 -9.66
N PHE A 224 6.11 -27.43 -8.69
CA PHE A 224 5.23 -26.53 -7.95
C PHE A 224 5.48 -25.06 -8.29
N ALA A 225 6.08 -24.78 -9.44
CA ALA A 225 6.44 -23.43 -9.83
C ALA A 225 5.22 -22.49 -9.92
N ILE A 226 5.44 -21.25 -9.54
CA ILE A 226 4.49 -20.14 -9.66
C ILE A 226 4.85 -19.33 -10.90
N GLY A 227 3.90 -19.24 -11.83
CA GLY A 227 3.96 -18.34 -12.97
C GLY A 227 3.33 -16.98 -12.67
N TYR A 228 3.69 -15.98 -13.46
CA TYR A 228 3.07 -14.65 -13.38
C TYR A 228 2.53 -14.23 -14.73
N GLU A 229 1.28 -13.81 -14.73
CA GLU A 229 0.59 -13.24 -15.88
C GLU A 229 0.64 -11.72 -15.80
N LYS A 230 1.11 -11.07 -16.87
CA LYS A 230 1.02 -9.61 -16.98
C LYS A 230 -0.41 -9.22 -17.30
N LEU A 231 -0.97 -8.34 -16.47
CA LEU A 231 -2.36 -7.92 -16.58
C LEU A 231 -2.55 -6.76 -17.56
N ASP A 232 -1.58 -5.86 -17.63
CA ASP A 232 -1.56 -4.75 -18.59
C ASP A 232 -0.12 -4.24 -18.81
N ASN A 233 0.10 -3.60 -19.97
CA ASN A 233 1.26 -2.76 -20.21
C ASN A 233 0.77 -1.31 -20.17
N PRO A 234 0.90 -0.60 -19.06
CA PRO A 234 0.59 0.82 -19.03
C PRO A 234 1.49 1.55 -20.04
N ASP A 235 0.97 2.59 -20.70
CA ASP A 235 1.73 3.42 -21.64
C ASP A 235 2.98 4.01 -20.96
N HIS A 236 2.96 4.11 -19.64
CA HIS A 236 4.07 4.57 -18.82
C HIS A 236 4.14 3.77 -17.50
N ASN A 237 5.35 3.36 -17.10
CA ASN A 237 5.56 2.54 -15.90
C ASN A 237 6.74 3.00 -15.02
N ALA A 238 7.33 4.15 -15.33
CA ALA A 238 8.42 4.75 -14.55
C ALA A 238 7.85 5.72 -13.50
N PHE A 239 8.13 5.46 -12.23
CA PHE A 239 7.60 6.24 -11.12
C PHE A 239 8.69 6.65 -10.15
N GLY A 240 8.45 7.80 -9.50
CA GLY A 240 9.29 8.30 -8.42
C GLY A 240 8.47 8.61 -7.17
N VAL A 241 9.14 8.54 -6.04
CA VAL A 241 8.62 9.00 -4.75
C VAL A 241 9.63 9.92 -4.08
N MET A 242 9.14 11.00 -3.48
CA MET A 242 9.95 11.95 -2.76
C MET A 242 9.24 12.47 -1.52
N TYR A 243 9.99 12.58 -0.42
CA TYR A 243 9.55 13.23 0.80
C TYR A 243 10.48 14.43 1.08
N LEU A 244 9.92 15.61 1.11
CA LEU A 244 10.66 16.86 1.30
C LEU A 244 9.84 17.86 2.13
N SER A 245 10.46 18.97 2.54
CA SER A 245 9.73 20.07 3.18
C SER A 245 9.68 21.27 2.23
N ILE A 246 8.59 22.03 2.31
CA ILE A 246 8.40 23.27 1.55
C ILE A 246 8.37 24.45 2.53
N ASN A 247 9.20 25.43 2.26
CA ASN A 247 9.14 26.72 2.91
C ASN A 247 8.21 27.64 2.10
N ASN A 248 7.30 28.34 2.77
CA ASN A 248 6.28 29.21 2.15
C ASN A 248 5.40 28.46 1.13
N PRO A 249 4.65 27.42 1.57
CA PRO A 249 3.80 26.66 0.67
C PRO A 249 2.72 27.55 0.02
N PRO A 250 2.38 27.30 -1.26
CA PRO A 250 1.30 28.00 -1.93
C PRO A 250 -0.02 27.86 -1.17
N LEU A 251 -0.85 28.91 -1.16
CA LEU A 251 -2.16 28.90 -0.50
C LEU A 251 -3.06 27.75 -1.03
N ALA A 252 -2.97 27.47 -2.32
CA ALA A 252 -3.71 26.34 -2.94
C ALA A 252 -3.31 24.98 -2.35
N MET A 253 -2.02 24.78 -2.03
CA MET A 253 -1.53 23.56 -1.35
C MET A 253 -2.02 23.48 0.10
N ILE A 254 -2.10 24.63 0.78
CA ILE A 254 -2.64 24.71 2.15
C ILE A 254 -4.14 24.40 2.16
N ALA A 255 -4.87 24.93 1.17
CA ALA A 255 -6.31 24.72 1.04
C ALA A 255 -6.63 23.27 0.67
N ASN A 256 -5.89 22.71 -0.30
CA ASN A 256 -6.05 21.34 -0.79
C ASN A 256 -4.77 20.54 -0.51
N PRO A 257 -4.60 20.02 0.71
CA PRO A 257 -3.35 19.36 1.11
C PRO A 257 -3.17 17.95 0.53
N VAL A 258 -4.16 17.42 -0.14
CA VAL A 258 -4.08 16.17 -0.89
C VAL A 258 -4.50 16.45 -2.33
N LEU A 259 -3.66 16.09 -3.28
CA LEU A 259 -3.97 16.08 -4.70
C LEU A 259 -3.81 14.66 -5.23
N SER A 260 -4.81 14.20 -5.96
CA SER A 260 -4.85 12.84 -6.48
C SER A 260 -5.32 12.83 -7.94
N PRO A 261 -4.70 12.01 -8.82
CA PRO A 261 -5.21 11.81 -10.17
C PRO A 261 -6.63 11.24 -10.19
N ILE A 262 -6.99 10.41 -9.21
CA ILE A 262 -8.32 9.82 -9.09
C ILE A 262 -9.39 10.89 -8.87
N GLU A 263 -9.06 11.94 -8.11
CA GLU A 263 -9.99 13.05 -7.85
C GLU A 263 -9.91 14.17 -8.90
N GLY A 264 -9.06 14.01 -9.89
CA GLY A 264 -8.88 15.02 -10.95
C GLY A 264 -8.24 16.33 -10.48
N THR A 265 -7.62 16.34 -9.30
CA THR A 265 -7.07 17.55 -8.66
C THR A 265 -5.58 17.79 -8.93
N SER A 266 -4.87 16.83 -9.54
CA SER A 266 -3.41 16.87 -9.72
C SER A 266 -2.95 16.98 -11.17
N PHE A 267 -3.67 17.70 -12.01
CA PHE A 267 -3.30 17.83 -13.42
C PHE A 267 -2.61 19.16 -13.73
N ILE A 268 -1.45 19.07 -14.36
CA ILE A 268 -0.76 20.22 -14.95
C ILE A 268 -1.52 20.61 -16.23
N PRO A 269 -1.80 21.90 -16.46
CA PRO A 269 -2.41 22.36 -17.71
C PRO A 269 -1.59 21.95 -18.94
N LEU A 270 -2.27 21.58 -20.04
CA LEU A 270 -1.62 21.08 -21.26
C LEU A 270 -0.68 22.11 -21.94
N ASP A 271 -0.96 23.39 -21.80
CA ASP A 271 -0.11 24.48 -22.29
C ASP A 271 1.22 24.59 -21.53
N LYS A 272 1.29 24.00 -20.33
CA LYS A 272 2.46 24.02 -19.42
C LYS A 272 3.31 22.77 -19.45
N ILE A 273 3.05 21.79 -20.32
CA ILE A 273 3.85 20.56 -20.39
C ILE A 273 5.20 20.73 -21.11
N THR A 274 5.41 21.81 -21.87
CA THR A 274 6.65 22.04 -22.64
C THR A 274 7.92 21.97 -21.79
N PRO A 275 7.98 22.59 -20.59
CA PRO A 275 9.15 22.45 -19.72
C PRO A 275 9.43 21.02 -19.27
N LEU A 276 8.38 20.19 -19.11
CA LEU A 276 8.52 18.77 -18.76
C LEU A 276 9.14 17.97 -19.91
N LYS A 277 8.78 18.30 -21.17
CA LYS A 277 9.40 17.69 -22.34
C LYS A 277 10.90 17.98 -22.43
N ALA A 278 11.33 19.16 -22.02
CA ALA A 278 12.76 19.51 -21.93
C ALA A 278 13.52 18.68 -20.90
N MET A 279 12.83 18.11 -19.89
CA MET A 279 13.38 17.18 -18.91
C MET A 279 13.21 15.68 -19.30
N GLY A 280 12.79 15.40 -20.54
CA GLY A 280 12.67 14.03 -21.04
C GLY A 280 11.29 13.42 -20.96
N TRP A 281 10.23 14.19 -20.64
CA TRP A 281 8.86 13.71 -20.70
C TRP A 281 8.42 13.54 -22.17
N THR A 282 8.11 12.33 -22.58
CA THR A 282 7.84 12.00 -23.98
C THR A 282 6.36 12.02 -24.36
N HIS A 283 5.46 12.08 -23.38
CA HIS A 283 4.02 12.02 -23.61
C HIS A 283 3.41 13.41 -23.90
N ASP A 284 2.28 13.42 -24.61
CA ASP A 284 1.50 14.64 -24.91
C ASP A 284 0.45 14.96 -23.83
N TYR A 285 0.46 14.22 -22.73
CA TYR A 285 -0.36 14.47 -21.54
C TYR A 285 0.54 14.76 -20.33
N PRO A 286 0.02 15.44 -19.30
CA PRO A 286 0.78 15.72 -18.10
C PRO A 286 0.99 14.44 -17.27
N PRO A 287 2.10 14.32 -16.53
CA PRO A 287 2.34 13.19 -15.66
C PRO A 287 1.27 13.10 -14.57
N LEU A 288 0.89 11.88 -14.21
CA LEU A 288 -0.01 11.61 -13.10
C LEU A 288 0.75 11.74 -11.78
N ILE A 289 0.28 12.65 -10.93
CA ILE A 289 0.95 13.01 -9.68
C ILE A 289 0.00 12.85 -8.50
N TYR A 290 0.47 12.20 -7.45
CA TYR A 290 -0.15 12.21 -6.14
C TYR A 290 0.71 13.06 -5.18
N LEU A 291 0.06 13.95 -4.43
CA LEU A 291 0.71 14.84 -3.47
C LEU A 291 -0.07 14.85 -2.16
N LYS A 292 0.67 14.78 -1.04
CA LYS A 292 0.14 15.04 0.29
C LYS A 292 1.03 16.07 1.00
N TYR A 293 0.41 17.16 1.45
CA TYR A 293 1.05 18.20 2.25
C TYR A 293 0.64 18.09 3.71
N SER A 294 1.63 18.14 4.62
CA SER A 294 1.41 18.18 6.06
C SER A 294 1.56 19.60 6.58
N LYS A 295 0.47 20.19 7.05
CA LYS A 295 0.45 21.54 7.65
C LYS A 295 1.29 21.64 8.93
N LYS A 296 1.50 20.52 9.64
CA LYS A 296 2.17 20.50 10.94
C LYS A 296 3.67 20.80 10.82
N ASN A 297 4.31 20.29 9.79
CA ASN A 297 5.78 20.34 9.65
C ASN A 297 6.25 20.82 8.26
N GLY A 298 5.33 21.30 7.41
CA GLY A 298 5.64 21.71 6.05
C GLY A 298 6.12 20.58 5.13
N ALA A 299 5.92 19.33 5.54
CA ALA A 299 6.38 18.19 4.78
C ALA A 299 5.44 17.89 3.59
N VAL A 300 6.04 17.48 2.48
CA VAL A 300 5.33 17.03 1.28
C VAL A 300 5.78 15.63 0.95
N TYR A 301 4.82 14.73 0.83
CA TYR A 301 4.96 13.45 0.18
C TYR A 301 4.48 13.60 -1.26
N LEU A 302 5.34 13.28 -2.21
CA LEU A 302 5.10 13.43 -3.63
C LEU A 302 5.46 12.12 -4.33
N THR A 303 4.54 11.61 -5.11
CA THR A 303 4.79 10.43 -5.95
C THR A 303 4.09 10.59 -7.28
N GLY A 304 4.63 10.00 -8.34
CA GLY A 304 4.03 10.08 -9.65
C GLY A 304 4.95 9.61 -10.76
N GLU A 305 4.47 9.80 -11.97
CA GLU A 305 5.18 9.44 -13.19
C GLU A 305 6.42 10.33 -13.38
N ILE A 306 7.49 9.71 -13.86
CA ILE A 306 8.78 10.35 -14.12
C ILE A 306 9.30 9.95 -15.50
N PRO A 307 10.17 10.75 -16.15
CA PRO A 307 10.88 10.32 -17.34
C PRO A 307 11.63 9.00 -17.15
N GLU A 308 11.62 8.16 -18.17
CA GLU A 308 12.34 6.86 -18.14
C GLU A 308 13.87 7.02 -17.93
N SER A 309 14.45 8.15 -18.38
CA SER A 309 15.85 8.46 -18.14
C SER A 309 16.17 8.54 -16.65
N ILE A 310 15.32 9.19 -15.86
CA ILE A 310 15.48 9.31 -14.40
C ILE A 310 15.38 7.94 -13.72
N LEU A 311 14.50 7.07 -14.21
CA LEU A 311 14.39 5.69 -13.72
C LEU A 311 15.67 4.90 -13.99
N LYS A 312 16.22 4.97 -15.22
CA LYS A 312 17.41 4.23 -15.64
C LYS A 312 18.64 4.63 -14.85
N ASP A 313 18.82 5.93 -14.65
CA ASP A 313 20.02 6.48 -14.02
C ASP A 313 19.93 6.46 -12.48
N ASN A 314 18.73 6.19 -11.94
CA ASN A 314 18.43 6.25 -10.50
C ASN A 314 18.95 7.54 -9.84
N ASN A 315 18.87 8.66 -10.58
CA ASN A 315 19.48 9.93 -10.22
C ASN A 315 18.56 10.75 -9.30
N LYS A 316 18.85 10.72 -8.00
CA LYS A 316 18.06 11.44 -6.99
C LYS A 316 18.05 12.97 -7.18
N LYS A 317 19.11 13.53 -7.78
CA LYS A 317 19.19 14.97 -8.07
C LYS A 317 18.24 15.35 -9.22
N GLU A 318 18.21 14.56 -10.28
CA GLU A 318 17.29 14.75 -11.39
C GLU A 318 15.84 14.50 -10.98
N LEU A 319 15.58 13.47 -10.17
CA LEU A 319 14.28 13.23 -9.58
C LEU A 319 13.78 14.45 -8.77
N LYS A 320 14.68 15.08 -7.98
CA LYS A 320 14.33 16.31 -7.27
C LYS A 320 14.01 17.46 -8.23
N GLN A 321 14.83 17.68 -9.25
CA GLN A 321 14.58 18.72 -10.25
C GLN A 321 13.27 18.51 -10.99
N TRP A 322 12.94 17.26 -11.33
CA TRP A 322 11.67 16.88 -11.93
C TRP A 322 10.49 17.25 -11.03
N PHE A 323 10.50 16.83 -9.78
CA PHE A 323 9.39 17.11 -8.88
C PHE A 323 9.32 18.58 -8.45
N ASP A 324 10.43 19.31 -8.38
CA ASP A 324 10.42 20.75 -8.18
C ASP A 324 9.70 21.46 -9.34
N LEU A 325 10.00 21.06 -10.58
CA LEU A 325 9.33 21.61 -11.77
C LEU A 325 7.82 21.24 -11.78
N VAL A 326 7.49 19.99 -11.48
CA VAL A 326 6.10 19.54 -11.37
C VAL A 326 5.32 20.37 -10.37
N LEU A 327 5.88 20.61 -9.17
CA LEU A 327 5.25 21.45 -8.14
C LEU A 327 5.06 22.89 -8.61
N GLN A 328 6.06 23.48 -9.29
CA GLN A 328 5.96 24.82 -9.85
C GLN A 328 4.83 24.95 -10.86
N LEU A 329 4.67 23.94 -11.73
CA LEU A 329 3.64 23.92 -12.74
C LEU A 329 2.23 23.66 -12.17
N LEU A 330 2.11 22.76 -11.20
CA LEU A 330 0.84 22.47 -10.53
C LEU A 330 0.27 23.69 -9.81
N PHE A 331 1.12 24.44 -9.12
CA PHE A 331 0.68 25.57 -8.30
C PHE A 331 0.88 26.92 -8.99
N ASN A 332 1.37 26.93 -10.23
CA ASN A 332 1.71 28.17 -10.95
C ASN A 332 2.52 29.15 -10.10
N ASN A 333 3.49 28.65 -9.35
CA ASN A 333 4.28 29.40 -8.39
C ASN A 333 5.74 28.91 -8.43
N THR A 334 6.67 29.84 -8.55
CA THR A 334 8.12 29.59 -8.56
C THR A 334 8.82 30.05 -7.27
N ASP A 335 8.08 30.69 -6.35
CA ASP A 335 8.68 31.38 -5.20
C ASP A 335 8.89 30.49 -3.97
N PHE A 336 8.33 29.28 -3.97
CA PHE A 336 8.58 28.35 -2.87
C PHE A 336 9.91 27.61 -3.05
N LYS A 337 10.54 27.29 -1.93
CA LYS A 337 11.79 26.52 -1.89
C LYS A 337 11.56 25.19 -1.21
N THR A 338 12.06 24.14 -1.86
CA THR A 338 12.04 22.78 -1.31
C THR A 338 13.36 22.47 -0.61
N SER A 339 13.28 21.71 0.49
CA SER A 339 14.46 21.18 1.19
C SER A 339 15.17 20.10 0.36
N ALA A 340 16.31 19.63 0.85
CA ALA A 340 16.84 18.35 0.43
C ALA A 340 15.83 17.24 0.77
N PRO A 341 15.67 16.20 -0.08
CA PRO A 341 14.71 15.15 0.17
C PRO A 341 15.16 14.27 1.35
N GLY A 342 14.21 13.99 2.27
CA GLY A 342 14.40 13.00 3.32
C GLY A 342 14.22 11.55 2.82
N LEU A 343 13.52 11.40 1.70
CA LEU A 343 13.35 10.16 0.94
C LEU A 343 13.35 10.53 -0.54
N ALA A 344 14.07 9.80 -1.35
CA ALA A 344 13.99 9.86 -2.81
C ALA A 344 14.25 8.46 -3.37
N SER A 345 13.32 7.94 -4.15
CA SER A 345 13.40 6.61 -4.76
C SER A 345 12.68 6.61 -6.09
N VAL A 346 13.20 5.83 -7.03
CA VAL A 346 12.56 5.55 -8.32
C VAL A 346 12.24 4.05 -8.41
N PHE A 347 11.17 3.72 -9.10
CA PHE A 347 10.76 2.32 -9.26
C PHE A 347 9.95 2.14 -10.54
N LYS A 348 9.93 0.89 -11.00
CA LYS A 348 9.09 0.47 -12.10
C LYS A 348 7.85 -0.24 -11.57
N THR A 349 6.69 0.07 -12.10
CA THR A 349 5.47 -0.68 -11.83
C THR A 349 5.25 -1.71 -12.93
N ASP A 350 5.25 -3.00 -12.59
CA ASP A 350 4.73 -4.05 -13.44
C ASP A 350 3.42 -4.53 -12.82
N ILE A 351 2.39 -4.63 -13.63
CA ILE A 351 1.07 -5.07 -13.19
C ILE A 351 0.95 -6.52 -13.57
N GLU A 352 0.97 -7.39 -12.57
CA GLU A 352 0.98 -8.83 -12.78
C GLU A 352 0.34 -9.57 -11.61
N ILE A 353 -0.22 -10.74 -11.90
CA ILE A 353 -0.82 -11.64 -10.92
C ILE A 353 -0.18 -13.02 -11.03
N ALA A 354 0.02 -13.69 -9.91
CA ALA A 354 0.43 -15.08 -9.89
C ALA A 354 -0.67 -15.98 -10.51
N ASP A 355 -0.25 -17.06 -11.17
CA ASP A 355 -1.18 -18.03 -11.74
C ASP A 355 -1.95 -18.82 -10.67
N LYS A 356 -1.45 -18.83 -9.43
CA LYS A 356 -2.02 -19.54 -8.28
C LYS A 356 -2.01 -18.66 -7.04
N PHE A 357 -3.09 -18.67 -6.27
CA PHE A 357 -3.14 -18.09 -4.93
C PHE A 357 -2.54 -19.04 -3.90
N ALA A 358 -2.86 -20.31 -4.00
CA ALA A 358 -2.41 -21.34 -3.08
C ALA A 358 -2.18 -22.69 -3.78
N LEU A 359 -1.28 -23.48 -3.23
CA LEU A 359 -0.90 -24.82 -3.70
C LEU A 359 -0.97 -25.82 -2.55
N LEU A 360 -1.65 -26.95 -2.79
CA LEU A 360 -1.56 -28.11 -1.90
C LEU A 360 -0.26 -28.86 -2.18
N LEU A 361 0.48 -29.16 -1.13
CA LEU A 361 1.73 -29.90 -1.20
C LEU A 361 1.54 -31.40 -0.94
N PRO A 362 2.47 -32.29 -1.34
CA PRO A 362 2.30 -33.74 -1.29
C PRO A 362 1.98 -34.31 0.09
N LYS A 363 2.48 -33.72 1.17
CA LYS A 363 2.19 -34.18 2.54
C LYS A 363 0.98 -33.47 3.18
N GLY A 364 0.20 -32.72 2.40
CA GLY A 364 -1.02 -32.05 2.85
C GLY A 364 -0.81 -30.63 3.40
N GLY A 365 0.41 -30.10 3.43
CA GLY A 365 0.66 -28.70 3.71
C GLY A 365 0.29 -27.81 2.54
N VAL A 366 0.29 -26.49 2.76
CA VAL A 366 -0.14 -25.52 1.77
C VAL A 366 0.93 -24.44 1.59
N PHE A 367 1.18 -24.01 0.36
CA PHE A 367 1.93 -22.82 0.02
C PHE A 367 0.98 -21.75 -0.53
N CYS A 368 1.01 -20.53 0.02
CA CYS A 368 0.15 -19.40 -0.35
C CYS A 368 0.95 -18.15 -0.67
N LEU A 369 0.39 -17.30 -1.54
CA LEU A 369 0.93 -15.98 -1.84
C LEU A 369 -0.05 -14.90 -1.38
N VAL A 370 0.46 -13.80 -0.82
CA VAL A 370 -0.37 -12.68 -0.35
C VAL A 370 0.25 -11.32 -0.71
N GLY A 371 -0.58 -10.31 -0.86
CA GLY A 371 -0.15 -8.96 -1.20
C GLY A 371 0.53 -8.89 -2.56
N ASP A 372 1.61 -8.12 -2.66
CA ASP A 372 2.34 -7.95 -3.93
C ASP A 372 3.02 -9.24 -4.42
N ALA A 373 3.17 -10.26 -3.60
CA ALA A 373 3.62 -11.59 -4.03
C ALA A 373 2.54 -12.31 -4.85
N LEU A 374 1.26 -12.13 -4.48
CA LEU A 374 0.13 -12.63 -5.27
C LEU A 374 -0.13 -11.73 -6.47
N MET A 375 -0.33 -10.43 -6.23
CA MET A 375 -0.69 -9.49 -7.27
C MET A 375 -0.09 -8.11 -7.03
N SER A 376 0.76 -7.65 -7.93
CA SER A 376 1.21 -6.26 -7.94
C SER A 376 0.27 -5.41 -8.78
N ALA A 377 -0.38 -4.46 -8.12
CA ALA A 377 -1.28 -3.50 -8.74
C ALA A 377 -0.54 -2.19 -9.10
N ASN A 378 -1.16 -1.36 -9.95
CA ASN A 378 -0.69 0.00 -10.14
C ASN A 378 -0.88 0.79 -8.83
N PHE A 379 0.19 1.37 -8.31
CA PHE A 379 0.14 2.06 -7.02
C PHE A 379 -0.75 3.30 -7.01
N LEU A 380 -1.00 3.93 -8.17
CA LEU A 380 -1.92 5.07 -8.29
C LEU A 380 -3.37 4.72 -7.93
N LEU A 381 -3.75 3.44 -8.00
CA LEU A 381 -5.07 2.99 -7.54
C LEU A 381 -5.21 3.01 -6.00
N GLY A 382 -4.07 3.03 -5.28
CA GLY A 382 -4.08 3.01 -3.82
C GLY A 382 -4.63 1.72 -3.20
N CYS A 383 -4.88 0.67 -3.99
CA CYS A 383 -5.53 -0.56 -3.53
C CYS A 383 -4.56 -1.61 -2.95
N GLY A 384 -3.25 -1.46 -3.15
CA GLY A 384 -2.27 -2.51 -2.80
C GLY A 384 -2.32 -2.96 -1.34
N ILE A 385 -2.50 -2.03 -0.39
CA ILE A 385 -2.60 -2.37 1.04
C ILE A 385 -3.92 -3.05 1.37
N SER A 386 -5.06 -2.51 0.91
CA SER A 386 -6.38 -3.13 1.12
C SER A 386 -6.38 -4.57 0.59
N ASN A 387 -5.87 -4.74 -0.62
CA ASN A 387 -5.72 -6.03 -1.25
C ASN A 387 -4.86 -7.01 -0.44
N ALA A 388 -3.73 -6.53 0.09
CA ALA A 388 -2.84 -7.34 0.90
C ALA A 388 -3.48 -7.78 2.23
N LEU A 389 -4.33 -6.95 2.82
CA LEU A 389 -5.08 -7.27 4.03
C LEU A 389 -6.21 -8.27 3.74
N ASP A 390 -6.91 -8.10 2.61
CA ASP A 390 -7.93 -9.05 2.17
C ASP A 390 -7.34 -10.42 1.89
N ASP A 391 -6.19 -10.50 1.21
CA ASP A 391 -5.48 -11.76 0.98
C ASP A 391 -5.14 -12.46 2.30
N ALA A 392 -4.62 -11.70 3.27
CA ALA A 392 -4.28 -12.22 4.60
C ALA A 392 -5.51 -12.74 5.36
N ASN A 393 -6.64 -12.03 5.24
CA ASN A 393 -7.88 -12.44 5.89
C ASN A 393 -8.51 -13.70 5.28
N GLN A 394 -8.24 -13.99 4.00
CA GLN A 394 -8.72 -15.21 3.34
C GLN A 394 -7.89 -16.45 3.67
N LEU A 395 -6.63 -16.30 4.10
CA LEU A 395 -5.75 -17.42 4.38
C LEU A 395 -6.35 -18.46 5.34
N PRO A 396 -6.93 -18.09 6.50
CA PRO A 396 -7.44 -19.07 7.43
C PRO A 396 -8.56 -19.94 6.83
N ASP A 397 -9.43 -19.35 6.04
CA ASP A 397 -10.56 -20.09 5.45
C ASP A 397 -10.08 -21.06 4.36
N MET A 398 -8.99 -20.74 3.66
CA MET A 398 -8.40 -21.59 2.63
C MET A 398 -7.63 -22.80 3.20
N VAL A 399 -7.13 -22.70 4.43
CA VAL A 399 -6.23 -23.73 5.01
C VAL A 399 -6.88 -24.57 6.11
N ASP A 400 -8.09 -24.20 6.58
CA ASP A 400 -8.64 -24.72 7.84
C ASP A 400 -9.29 -26.11 7.73
N ASN A 401 -9.94 -26.49 6.62
CA ASN A 401 -10.80 -27.67 6.68
C ASN A 401 -10.64 -28.70 5.57
N GLN A 402 -10.09 -28.38 4.51
CA GLN A 402 -9.74 -29.18 3.34
C GLN A 402 -9.39 -28.19 2.25
N PHE A 403 -8.12 -27.99 2.01
CA PHE A 403 -7.67 -27.12 0.91
C PHE A 403 -8.49 -27.41 -0.35
N SER A 404 -9.16 -26.38 -0.86
CA SER A 404 -9.96 -26.46 -2.07
C SER A 404 -9.27 -25.70 -3.20
N HIS A 405 -8.71 -26.42 -4.16
CA HIS A 405 -8.16 -25.78 -5.38
C HIS A 405 -9.17 -24.86 -6.06
N ARG A 406 -10.45 -25.24 -6.07
CA ARG A 406 -11.52 -24.45 -6.69
C ARG A 406 -11.74 -23.11 -5.97
N GLU A 407 -11.69 -23.11 -4.65
CA GLU A 407 -11.85 -21.89 -3.86
C GLU A 407 -10.62 -20.98 -3.99
N ALA A 408 -9.42 -21.55 -3.98
CA ALA A 408 -8.18 -20.79 -4.20
C ALA A 408 -8.15 -20.16 -5.60
N GLU A 409 -8.56 -20.89 -6.63
CA GLU A 409 -8.68 -20.38 -7.99
C GLU A 409 -9.79 -19.32 -8.11
N ALA A 410 -10.94 -19.54 -7.48
CA ALA A 410 -12.03 -18.58 -7.46
C ALA A 410 -11.61 -17.27 -6.79
N TYR A 411 -10.88 -17.35 -5.68
CA TYR A 411 -10.35 -16.16 -5.01
C TYR A 411 -9.34 -15.43 -5.89
N ARG A 412 -8.37 -16.14 -6.48
CA ARG A 412 -7.41 -15.55 -7.44
C ARG A 412 -8.13 -14.81 -8.57
N ASN A 413 -9.18 -15.42 -9.13
CA ASN A 413 -9.94 -14.84 -10.21
C ASN A 413 -10.78 -13.62 -9.76
N LEU A 414 -11.34 -13.66 -8.54
CA LEU A 414 -12.00 -12.49 -7.95
C LEU A 414 -11.04 -11.32 -7.83
N ARG A 415 -9.85 -11.55 -7.29
CA ARG A 415 -8.78 -10.53 -7.16
C ARG A 415 -8.40 -9.93 -8.53
N TYR A 416 -8.33 -10.76 -9.56
CA TYR A 416 -8.09 -10.30 -10.93
C TYR A 416 -9.21 -9.41 -11.46
N LEU A 417 -10.47 -9.82 -11.26
CA LEU A 417 -11.63 -9.08 -11.74
C LEU A 417 -11.77 -7.73 -11.03
N ASP A 418 -11.66 -7.71 -9.70
CA ASP A 418 -11.73 -6.47 -8.91
C ASP A 418 -10.66 -5.47 -9.36
N TYR A 419 -9.41 -5.94 -9.55
CA TYR A 419 -8.34 -5.09 -10.07
C TYR A 419 -8.66 -4.58 -11.48
N LYS A 420 -9.14 -5.46 -12.36
CA LYS A 420 -9.46 -5.11 -13.74
C LYS A 420 -10.53 -4.03 -13.82
N ASP A 421 -11.58 -4.15 -13.00
CA ASP A 421 -12.66 -3.17 -12.96
C ASP A 421 -12.17 -1.83 -12.41
N ASP A 422 -11.40 -1.82 -11.32
CA ASP A 422 -10.76 -0.63 -10.76
C ASP A 422 -9.83 0.03 -11.80
N TRP A 423 -9.01 -0.76 -12.49
CA TRP A 423 -8.07 -0.27 -13.50
C TRP A 423 -8.75 0.32 -14.73
N LEU A 424 -9.79 -0.33 -15.25
CA LEU A 424 -10.57 0.17 -16.39
C LEU A 424 -11.28 1.47 -16.03
N SER A 425 -11.92 1.53 -14.87
CA SER A 425 -12.57 2.74 -14.36
C SER A 425 -11.57 3.89 -14.18
N PHE A 426 -10.39 3.61 -13.64
CA PHE A 426 -9.33 4.60 -13.51
C PHE A 426 -8.86 5.12 -14.87
N ARG A 427 -8.58 4.23 -15.82
CA ARG A 427 -8.16 4.63 -17.19
C ARG A 427 -9.22 5.47 -17.89
N GLU A 428 -10.48 5.09 -17.78
CA GLU A 428 -11.60 5.85 -18.36
C GLU A 428 -11.69 7.25 -17.73
N HIS A 429 -11.59 7.35 -16.41
CA HIS A 429 -11.57 8.64 -15.71
C HIS A 429 -10.42 9.52 -16.19
N ILE A 430 -9.20 9.00 -16.28
CA ILE A 430 -8.04 9.74 -16.79
C ILE A 430 -8.24 10.17 -18.24
N ALA A 431 -8.75 9.29 -19.10
CA ALA A 431 -9.02 9.62 -20.51
C ALA A 431 -10.06 10.75 -20.65
N LEU A 432 -11.13 10.69 -19.87
CA LEU A 432 -12.16 11.76 -19.84
C LEU A 432 -11.56 13.08 -19.36
N ARG A 433 -10.73 13.06 -18.33
CA ARG A 433 -10.08 14.27 -17.80
C ARG A 433 -9.10 14.88 -18.81
N LEU A 434 -8.29 14.06 -19.47
CA LEU A 434 -7.39 14.51 -20.54
C LEU A 434 -8.16 15.13 -21.70
N LYS A 435 -9.29 14.55 -22.08
CA LYS A 435 -10.18 15.11 -23.10
C LYS A 435 -10.76 16.46 -22.65
N SER A 436 -11.17 16.59 -21.39
CA SER A 436 -11.61 17.88 -20.83
C SER A 436 -10.53 18.94 -20.94
N LEU A 437 -9.29 18.63 -20.54
CA LEU A 437 -8.15 19.55 -20.64
C LEU A 437 -7.85 19.97 -22.10
N GLN A 438 -8.01 19.06 -23.06
CA GLN A 438 -7.86 19.37 -24.48
C GLN A 438 -8.95 20.34 -24.97
N LEU A 439 -10.19 20.14 -24.56
CA LEU A 439 -11.32 21.03 -24.90
C LEU A 439 -11.16 22.40 -24.25
N GLU A 440 -10.75 22.45 -22.98
CA GLU A 440 -10.43 23.71 -22.28
C GLU A 440 -9.39 24.52 -23.08
N LYS A 441 -8.29 23.87 -23.49
CA LYS A 441 -7.25 24.51 -24.30
C LYS A 441 -7.77 25.01 -25.64
N GLN A 442 -8.62 24.24 -26.32
CA GLN A 442 -9.23 24.66 -27.61
C GLN A 442 -10.16 25.86 -27.41
N LEU A 443 -10.92 25.88 -26.33
CA LEU A 443 -11.80 27.00 -25.99
C LEU A 443 -10.98 28.27 -25.74
N ASP A 444 -9.90 28.18 -24.96
CA ASP A 444 -9.01 29.34 -24.69
C ASP A 444 -8.42 29.92 -25.99
N LEU A 445 -7.95 29.05 -26.90
CA LEU A 445 -7.43 29.48 -28.18
C LEU A 445 -8.50 30.18 -29.02
N SER A 446 -9.72 29.63 -29.06
CA SER A 446 -10.84 30.22 -29.77
C SER A 446 -11.25 31.56 -29.19
N MET A 447 -11.21 31.72 -27.87
CA MET A 447 -11.48 33.01 -27.21
C MET A 447 -10.43 34.05 -27.55
N GLN A 448 -9.13 33.68 -27.56
CA GLN A 448 -8.04 34.59 -27.94
C GLN A 448 -8.19 35.05 -29.38
N GLU A 449 -8.55 34.16 -30.34
CA GLU A 449 -8.81 34.52 -31.72
C GLU A 449 -10.02 35.47 -31.84
N LEU A 450 -11.07 35.26 -31.06
CA LEU A 450 -12.24 36.11 -31.02
C LEU A 450 -11.90 37.52 -30.53
N GLU A 451 -11.12 37.64 -29.46
CA GLU A 451 -10.66 38.91 -28.92
C GLU A 451 -9.78 39.67 -29.95
N LEU A 452 -8.92 38.94 -30.67
CA LEU A 452 -8.08 39.54 -31.69
C LEU A 452 -8.93 40.15 -32.83
N LYS A 453 -9.91 39.39 -33.33
CA LYS A 453 -10.85 39.86 -34.34
C LYS A 453 -11.70 41.03 -33.89
N GLN A 454 -12.08 41.05 -32.62
CA GLN A 454 -12.83 42.17 -32.03
C GLN A 454 -11.98 43.44 -31.98
N ARG A 455 -10.72 43.36 -31.57
CA ARG A 455 -9.78 44.52 -31.65
C ARG A 455 -9.54 45.01 -33.05
N GLU A 456 -9.41 44.10 -34.04
CA GLU A 456 -9.30 44.48 -35.46
C GLU A 456 -10.55 45.23 -35.94
N LEU A 457 -11.73 44.77 -35.55
CA LEU A 457 -13.00 45.40 -35.91
C LEU A 457 -13.12 46.82 -35.31
N GLU A 458 -12.74 46.97 -34.04
CA GLU A 458 -12.71 48.26 -33.33
C GLU A 458 -11.75 49.23 -34.00
N ASN A 459 -10.57 48.79 -34.44
CA ASN A 459 -9.61 49.60 -35.19
C ASN A 459 -10.17 50.06 -36.55
N ILE A 460 -10.85 49.18 -37.28
CA ILE A 460 -11.49 49.50 -38.54
C ILE A 460 -12.61 50.53 -38.33
N GLN A 461 -13.44 50.36 -37.32
CA GLN A 461 -14.51 51.32 -36.99
C GLN A 461 -13.97 52.68 -36.63
N GLN A 462 -12.86 52.74 -35.85
CA GLN A 462 -12.20 54.01 -35.56
C GLN A 462 -11.64 54.67 -36.81
N GLN A 463 -11.04 53.93 -37.73
CA GLN A 463 -10.58 54.48 -39.01
C GLN A 463 -11.70 54.97 -39.88
N CYS A 464 -12.85 54.29 -39.95
CA CYS A 464 -14.01 54.72 -40.70
C CYS A 464 -14.72 55.97 -40.09
N SER A 465 -14.54 56.23 -38.79
CA SER A 465 -15.11 57.40 -38.14
C SER A 465 -14.32 58.69 -38.36
N PHE A 466 -13.15 58.61 -38.95
CA PHE A 466 -12.33 59.76 -39.35
C PHE A 466 -12.55 60.22 -40.80
N TYR A 467 -13.40 59.56 -41.54
CA TYR A 467 -13.89 59.94 -42.88
C TYR A 467 -15.35 60.38 -42.79
#